data_30cb097a11da3039d3ac2c70f86b6520
#
_entry.id   30cb097a11da3039d3ac2c70f86b6520
#
_cell.length_a   1.000
_cell.length_b   1.000
_cell.length_c   1.000
_cell.angle_alpha   90.00
_cell.angle_beta   90.00
_cell.angle_gamma   90.00
#
_symmetry.space_group_name_H-M   'P 1'
#
loop_
_entity.id
_entity.type
_entity.pdbx_description
1 polymer ?
#
loop_
_entity_poly.entity_id
_entity_poly.type
_entity_poly.pdbx_seq_one_letter_code
_entity_poly.pdbx_strand_id
1 'polypeptide(L)'
;MKIHLLSGFLGSGKTTAIQNACGELTKKGNKAGVITNDQGIRLVDGDLFEHLNIPNRQVMNGCFCCNYNDLDNSIQSLIETNKPDVIFAESVGSCTDIVATVIKPLLKFRPETQVTFSTFADVRLLKMLLQKKSSFDESVRYIYFKQLEEAEIVVISKIDLIDANSLEEMKQLIDKRYSDKIRLYQNSFDTANIRQWLTVLDNQPVTNPSSLPIDYEIYGEGEAKLAWHDQQLEIQSMSYNAAQATNGLIKTISQKIHFNEYPIGHLKFLLNGEKKISLTYTPQQELFDTIADKKNNSAGLLINARVQTSPETLSHIVSEAIKETEIKFNCKILVKSHASFQPGYPKPAYRITD
;
A
#
# COMPACT_ATOMS: atom_id res chain seq x y z
N MET A 1 -22.50 -2.45 11.79
CA MET A 1 -21.39 -1.73 11.11
C MET A 1 -20.68 -2.68 10.18
N LYS A 2 -20.35 -2.27 8.95
CA LYS A 2 -19.54 -3.06 8.02
C LYS A 2 -18.09 -2.57 8.03
N ILE A 3 -17.13 -3.49 8.18
CA ILE A 3 -15.69 -3.21 8.08
C ILE A 3 -15.12 -4.09 6.99
N HIS A 4 -14.58 -3.47 5.95
CA HIS A 4 -13.85 -4.16 4.90
C HIS A 4 -12.35 -4.05 5.21
N LEU A 5 -11.76 -5.16 5.69
CA LEU A 5 -10.33 -5.25 5.95
C LEU A 5 -9.59 -5.63 4.67
N LEU A 6 -8.55 -4.87 4.36
CA LEU A 6 -7.72 -5.10 3.19
C LEU A 6 -6.29 -5.42 3.59
N SER A 7 -5.78 -6.50 3.05
CA SER A 7 -4.38 -6.89 3.10
C SER A 7 -3.80 -6.98 1.69
N GLY A 8 -2.55 -7.32 1.59
CA GLY A 8 -1.82 -7.54 0.35
C GLY A 8 -0.52 -6.76 0.31
N PHE A 9 0.43 -7.30 -0.41
CA PHE A 9 1.81 -6.83 -0.42
C PHE A 9 1.93 -5.35 -0.84
N LEU A 10 3.05 -4.77 -0.52
CA LEU A 10 3.40 -3.39 -0.87
C LEU A 10 3.15 -3.13 -2.36
N GLY A 11 2.52 -2.02 -2.68
CA GLY A 11 2.23 -1.63 -4.06
C GLY A 11 1.14 -2.43 -4.78
N SER A 12 0.42 -3.33 -4.11
CA SER A 12 -0.63 -4.17 -4.72
C SER A 12 -1.90 -3.41 -5.15
N GLY A 13 -2.03 -2.11 -4.87
CA GLY A 13 -3.15 -1.29 -5.35
C GLY A 13 -4.33 -1.16 -4.39
N LYS A 14 -4.21 -1.58 -3.13
CA LYS A 14 -5.24 -1.46 -2.08
C LYS A 14 -5.81 -0.04 -1.99
N THR A 15 -4.95 0.95 -1.73
CA THR A 15 -5.34 2.36 -1.58
C THR A 15 -6.10 2.89 -2.79
N THR A 16 -5.67 2.54 -4.01
CA THR A 16 -6.36 2.95 -5.25
C THR A 16 -7.75 2.32 -5.34
N ALA A 17 -7.89 1.05 -4.97
CA ALA A 17 -9.19 0.38 -4.94
C ALA A 17 -10.13 1.02 -3.91
N ILE A 18 -9.64 1.31 -2.70
CA ILE A 18 -10.41 2.01 -1.64
C ILE A 18 -10.87 3.39 -2.14
N GLN A 19 -9.97 4.18 -2.72
CA GLN A 19 -10.29 5.51 -3.23
C GLN A 19 -11.45 5.46 -4.24
N ASN A 20 -11.38 4.56 -5.22
CA ASN A 20 -12.42 4.41 -6.23
C ASN A 20 -13.71 3.81 -5.67
N ALA A 21 -13.60 2.89 -4.70
CA ALA A 21 -14.76 2.36 -3.97
C ALA A 21 -15.50 3.43 -3.17
N CYS A 22 -14.77 4.29 -2.46
CA CYS A 22 -15.37 5.45 -1.76
C CYS A 22 -16.11 6.37 -2.74
N GLY A 23 -15.53 6.64 -3.91
CA GLY A 23 -16.19 7.42 -4.97
C GLY A 23 -17.50 6.78 -5.46
N GLU A 24 -17.52 5.46 -5.68
CA GLU A 24 -18.71 4.73 -6.10
C GLU A 24 -19.79 4.65 -5.00
N LEU A 25 -19.39 4.50 -3.74
CA LEU A 25 -20.31 4.54 -2.60
C LEU A 25 -20.95 5.93 -2.43
N THR A 26 -20.14 6.99 -2.52
CA THR A 26 -20.64 8.37 -2.44
C THR A 26 -21.67 8.67 -3.54
N LYS A 27 -21.46 8.20 -4.77
CA LYS A 27 -22.44 8.35 -5.87
C LYS A 27 -23.77 7.65 -5.56
N LYS A 28 -23.77 6.64 -4.71
CA LYS A 28 -24.98 5.92 -4.24
C LYS A 28 -25.57 6.52 -2.95
N GLY A 29 -25.02 7.62 -2.44
CA GLY A 29 -25.45 8.26 -1.20
C GLY A 29 -24.93 7.60 0.08
N ASN A 30 -24.02 6.61 -0.02
CA ASN A 30 -23.41 5.94 1.12
C ASN A 30 -22.17 6.71 1.61
N LYS A 31 -21.95 6.71 2.91
CA LYS A 31 -20.78 7.31 3.56
C LYS A 31 -19.73 6.24 3.83
N ALA A 32 -18.54 6.44 3.33
CA ALA A 32 -17.39 5.59 3.62
C ALA A 32 -16.43 6.29 4.59
N GLY A 33 -15.84 5.52 5.51
CA GLY A 33 -14.69 5.93 6.30
C GLY A 33 -13.48 5.08 5.92
N VAL A 34 -12.27 5.61 6.10
CA VAL A 34 -11.03 4.90 5.78
C VAL A 34 -10.10 4.90 6.98
N ILE A 35 -9.49 3.77 7.27
CA ILE A 35 -8.40 3.65 8.23
C ILE A 35 -7.19 3.15 7.46
N THR A 36 -6.17 3.99 7.35
CA THR A 36 -4.88 3.60 6.76
C THR A 36 -3.90 3.19 7.85
N ASN A 37 -3.04 2.26 7.52
CA ASN A 37 -2.01 1.80 8.42
C ASN A 37 -0.65 1.78 7.74
N ASP A 38 0.33 2.34 8.42
CA ASP A 38 1.73 2.29 7.98
C ASP A 38 2.64 2.39 9.22
N GLN A 39 3.87 1.94 9.09
CA GLN A 39 4.87 2.06 10.15
C GLN A 39 5.63 3.41 10.09
N GLY A 40 5.36 4.23 9.06
CA GLY A 40 5.98 5.52 8.82
C GLY A 40 5.39 6.66 9.65
N ILE A 41 6.03 7.84 9.56
CA ILE A 41 5.68 9.03 10.35
C ILE A 41 4.62 9.88 9.62
N ARG A 42 4.66 9.95 8.29
CA ARG A 42 3.71 10.68 7.44
C ARG A 42 3.45 9.93 6.15
N LEU A 43 2.18 9.78 5.81
CA LEU A 43 1.75 8.86 4.78
C LEU A 43 1.20 9.58 3.55
N VAL A 44 1.75 9.25 2.39
CA VAL A 44 1.21 9.66 1.08
C VAL A 44 -0.27 9.29 0.95
N ASP A 45 -0.67 8.12 1.45
CA ASP A 45 -2.04 7.65 1.32
C ASP A 45 -3.01 8.41 2.25
N GLY A 46 -2.58 8.76 3.47
CA GLY A 46 -3.37 9.56 4.41
C GLY A 46 -3.61 10.98 3.89
N ASP A 47 -2.55 11.66 3.47
CA ASP A 47 -2.64 13.02 2.90
C ASP A 47 -3.54 13.02 1.63
N LEU A 48 -3.53 11.94 0.84
CA LEU A 48 -4.39 11.80 -0.33
C LEU A 48 -5.87 11.71 0.05
N PHE A 49 -6.24 10.94 1.07
CA PHE A 49 -7.64 10.83 1.51
C PHE A 49 -8.15 12.14 2.12
N GLU A 50 -7.30 12.89 2.84
CA GLU A 50 -7.61 14.23 3.33
C GLU A 50 -7.91 15.19 2.18
N HIS A 51 -7.06 15.22 1.15
CA HIS A 51 -7.26 16.04 -0.04
C HIS A 51 -8.59 15.72 -0.78
N LEU A 52 -8.97 14.44 -0.80
CA LEU A 52 -10.23 13.98 -1.39
C LEU A 52 -11.46 14.20 -0.50
N ASN A 53 -11.31 14.80 0.68
CA ASN A 53 -12.37 14.98 1.69
C ASN A 53 -13.06 13.66 2.09
N ILE A 54 -12.33 12.55 2.10
CA ILE A 54 -12.81 11.26 2.57
C ILE A 54 -12.51 11.16 4.07
N PRO A 55 -13.51 10.92 4.94
CA PRO A 55 -13.30 10.71 6.36
C PRO A 55 -12.26 9.61 6.60
N ASN A 56 -11.15 9.95 7.24
CA ASN A 56 -10.08 8.99 7.46
C ASN A 56 -9.46 9.11 8.85
N ARG A 57 -8.81 8.02 9.27
CA ARG A 57 -7.91 7.94 10.42
C ARG A 57 -6.65 7.20 10.01
N GLN A 58 -5.56 7.47 10.72
CA GLN A 58 -4.26 6.84 10.44
C GLN A 58 -3.78 6.14 11.71
N VAL A 59 -3.45 4.85 11.59
CA VAL A 59 -2.69 4.14 12.62
C VAL A 59 -1.23 4.12 12.17
N MET A 60 -0.39 4.78 12.93
CA MET A 60 1.04 5.00 12.61
C MET A 60 1.93 4.31 13.64
N ASN A 61 3.25 4.26 13.35
CA ASN A 61 4.27 3.68 14.23
C ASN A 61 4.06 2.20 14.55
N GLY A 62 3.44 1.45 13.66
CA GLY A 62 3.25 0.00 13.76
C GLY A 62 2.03 -0.51 13.01
N CYS A 63 1.99 -1.83 12.82
CA CYS A 63 0.87 -2.48 12.12
C CYS A 63 -0.37 -2.62 13.02
N PHE A 64 -1.54 -2.84 12.40
CA PHE A 64 -2.79 -3.10 13.12
C PHE A 64 -2.70 -4.22 14.15
N CYS A 65 -1.90 -5.26 13.87
CA CYS A 65 -1.70 -6.37 14.80
C CYS A 65 -0.97 -5.95 16.08
N CYS A 66 0.05 -5.08 15.96
CA CYS A 66 0.82 -4.57 17.09
C CYS A 66 0.06 -3.44 17.81
N ASN A 67 -0.67 -2.62 17.09
CA ASN A 67 -1.41 -1.45 17.57
C ASN A 67 -2.94 -1.66 17.45
N TYR A 68 -3.43 -2.84 17.86
CA TYR A 68 -4.85 -3.18 17.76
C TYR A 68 -5.75 -2.16 18.47
N ASN A 69 -5.34 -1.66 19.62
CA ASN A 69 -6.13 -0.67 20.36
C ASN A 69 -6.28 0.66 19.58
N ASP A 70 -5.27 1.06 18.82
CA ASP A 70 -5.35 2.26 17.99
C ASP A 70 -6.26 2.04 16.76
N LEU A 71 -6.30 0.83 16.22
CA LEU A 71 -7.28 0.45 15.22
C LEU A 71 -8.70 0.53 15.80
N ASP A 72 -8.94 -0.05 16.98
CA ASP A 72 -10.24 -0.06 17.64
C ASP A 72 -10.72 1.36 17.97
N ASN A 73 -9.83 2.21 18.50
CA ASN A 73 -10.08 3.63 18.76
C ASN A 73 -10.39 4.40 17.47
N SER A 74 -9.69 4.09 16.39
CA SER A 74 -9.90 4.73 15.07
C SER A 74 -11.26 4.36 14.49
N ILE A 75 -11.69 3.10 14.64
CA ILE A 75 -13.03 2.64 14.26
C ILE A 75 -14.08 3.41 15.06
N GLN A 76 -13.93 3.47 16.39
CA GLN A 76 -14.87 4.16 17.27
C GLN A 76 -14.97 5.66 16.93
N SER A 77 -13.83 6.31 16.74
CA SER A 77 -13.78 7.72 16.36
C SER A 77 -14.51 8.01 15.04
N LEU A 78 -14.35 7.17 14.01
CA LEU A 78 -15.07 7.32 12.74
C LEU A 78 -16.58 7.14 12.92
N ILE A 79 -17.01 6.15 13.73
CA ILE A 79 -18.42 5.91 14.02
C ILE A 79 -19.06 7.13 14.69
N GLU A 80 -18.40 7.71 15.68
CA GLU A 80 -18.92 8.84 16.46
C GLU A 80 -18.96 10.14 15.64
N THR A 81 -17.90 10.42 14.88
CA THR A 81 -17.74 11.72 14.19
C THR A 81 -18.38 11.75 12.82
N ASN A 82 -18.30 10.67 12.04
CA ASN A 82 -18.67 10.65 10.64
C ASN A 82 -19.88 9.77 10.33
N LYS A 83 -20.21 8.82 11.23
CA LYS A 83 -21.31 7.85 11.07
C LYS A 83 -21.28 7.19 9.70
N PRO A 84 -20.19 6.51 9.32
CA PRO A 84 -20.08 5.87 8.01
C PRO A 84 -20.98 4.63 7.93
N ASP A 85 -21.45 4.31 6.71
CA ASP A 85 -22.16 3.05 6.44
C ASP A 85 -21.18 1.88 6.37
N VAL A 86 -19.93 2.17 5.93
CA VAL A 86 -18.85 1.21 5.79
C VAL A 86 -17.49 1.84 6.12
N ILE A 87 -16.62 1.05 6.75
CA ILE A 87 -15.22 1.42 7.00
C ILE A 87 -14.31 0.49 6.20
N PHE A 88 -13.40 1.06 5.41
CA PHE A 88 -12.28 0.34 4.82
C PHE A 88 -11.07 0.47 5.74
N ALA A 89 -10.49 -0.66 6.16
CA ALA A 89 -9.28 -0.69 6.96
C ALA A 89 -8.14 -1.35 6.16
N GLU A 90 -7.16 -0.55 5.76
CA GLU A 90 -6.01 -0.99 4.97
C GLU A 90 -4.84 -1.34 5.88
N SER A 91 -4.45 -2.63 5.94
CA SER A 91 -3.27 -3.06 6.70
C SER A 91 -1.97 -2.70 6.01
N VAL A 92 -0.87 -2.66 6.78
CA VAL A 92 0.49 -2.50 6.26
C VAL A 92 0.80 -3.61 5.25
N GLY A 93 1.43 -3.24 4.13
CA GLY A 93 1.69 -4.18 3.04
C GLY A 93 2.70 -5.28 3.34
N SER A 94 3.46 -5.18 4.42
CA SER A 94 4.39 -6.23 4.89
C SER A 94 3.79 -7.13 5.97
N CYS A 95 2.56 -6.85 6.47
CA CYS A 95 1.96 -7.64 7.54
C CYS A 95 1.24 -8.89 7.04
N THR A 96 1.33 -9.97 7.79
CA THR A 96 0.56 -11.20 7.67
C THR A 96 0.00 -11.62 9.05
N ASP A 97 -0.64 -12.79 9.17
CA ASP A 97 -1.34 -13.25 10.39
C ASP A 97 -2.54 -12.36 10.78
N ILE A 98 -3.15 -11.74 9.78
CA ILE A 98 -4.24 -10.78 9.95
C ILE A 98 -5.48 -11.45 10.54
N VAL A 99 -5.74 -12.70 10.18
CA VAL A 99 -6.88 -13.47 10.71
C VAL A 99 -6.76 -13.60 12.22
N ALA A 100 -5.63 -14.10 12.73
CA ALA A 100 -5.46 -14.36 14.15
C ALA A 100 -5.28 -13.08 14.98
N THR A 101 -4.71 -12.03 14.39
CA THR A 101 -4.26 -10.85 15.13
C THR A 101 -5.17 -9.63 14.99
N VAL A 102 -6.04 -9.60 13.96
CA VAL A 102 -6.96 -8.48 13.71
C VAL A 102 -8.40 -8.96 13.59
N ILE A 103 -8.70 -9.93 12.71
CA ILE A 103 -10.08 -10.33 12.41
C ILE A 103 -10.73 -11.01 13.63
N LYS A 104 -10.10 -12.05 14.18
CA LYS A 104 -10.64 -12.74 15.37
C LYS A 104 -10.78 -11.82 16.58
N PRO A 105 -9.82 -10.93 16.90
CA PRO A 105 -10.04 -9.89 17.91
C PRO A 105 -11.22 -8.96 17.59
N LEU A 106 -11.39 -8.48 16.34
CA LEU A 106 -12.55 -7.66 15.95
C LEU A 106 -13.86 -8.40 16.17
N LEU A 107 -13.97 -9.65 15.70
CA LEU A 107 -15.18 -10.45 15.90
C LEU A 107 -15.47 -10.74 17.39
N LYS A 108 -14.43 -10.86 18.21
CA LYS A 108 -14.56 -11.09 19.66
C LYS A 108 -14.99 -9.85 20.42
N PHE A 109 -14.37 -8.68 20.13
CA PHE A 109 -14.58 -7.46 20.91
C PHE A 109 -15.67 -6.55 20.32
N ARG A 110 -16.05 -6.77 19.04
CA ARG A 110 -17.13 -6.06 18.33
C ARG A 110 -18.05 -7.04 17.60
N PRO A 111 -18.78 -7.91 18.35
CA PRO A 111 -19.56 -9.00 17.75
C PRO A 111 -20.72 -8.51 16.85
N GLU A 112 -21.15 -7.25 16.98
CA GLU A 112 -22.15 -6.62 16.12
C GLU A 112 -21.60 -6.17 14.77
N THR A 113 -20.30 -6.30 14.53
CA THR A 113 -19.64 -5.83 13.33
C THR A 113 -19.57 -6.94 12.27
N GLN A 114 -19.96 -6.63 11.05
CA GLN A 114 -19.72 -7.50 9.91
C GLN A 114 -18.32 -7.19 9.33
N VAL A 115 -17.43 -8.15 9.39
CA VAL A 115 -16.07 -8.03 8.84
C VAL A 115 -16.00 -8.80 7.52
N THR A 116 -15.38 -8.21 6.50
CA THR A 116 -14.98 -8.91 5.29
C THR A 116 -13.48 -8.76 5.11
N PHE A 117 -12.85 -9.72 4.46
CA PHE A 117 -11.40 -9.72 4.29
C PHE A 117 -11.01 -10.01 2.85
N SER A 118 -10.28 -9.07 2.23
CA SER A 118 -9.72 -9.25 0.90
C SER A 118 -8.23 -8.96 0.86
N THR A 119 -7.49 -9.77 0.12
CA THR A 119 -6.06 -9.59 -0.09
C THR A 119 -5.78 -9.28 -1.55
N PHE A 120 -5.04 -8.19 -1.78
CA PHE A 120 -4.67 -7.69 -3.10
C PHE A 120 -3.30 -8.20 -3.53
N ALA A 121 -3.21 -8.68 -4.78
CA ALA A 121 -1.98 -9.12 -5.41
C ALA A 121 -1.79 -8.45 -6.77
N ASP A 122 -0.71 -7.69 -6.95
CA ASP A 122 -0.31 -7.19 -8.29
C ASP A 122 -0.01 -8.38 -9.19
N VAL A 123 -0.74 -8.50 -10.29
CA VAL A 123 -0.65 -9.65 -11.22
C VAL A 123 0.77 -9.85 -11.77
N ARG A 124 1.54 -8.79 -11.95
CA ARG A 124 2.90 -8.84 -12.49
C ARG A 124 3.87 -9.42 -11.46
N LEU A 125 3.80 -8.94 -10.21
CA LEU A 125 4.62 -9.49 -9.12
C LEU A 125 4.25 -10.94 -8.83
N LEU A 126 2.95 -11.25 -8.79
CA LEU A 126 2.49 -12.62 -8.60
C LEU A 126 3.00 -13.56 -9.71
N LYS A 127 2.95 -13.12 -10.99
CA LYS A 127 3.50 -13.88 -12.12
C LYS A 127 4.99 -14.18 -11.92
N MET A 128 5.78 -13.17 -11.52
CA MET A 128 7.21 -13.35 -11.30
C MET A 128 7.52 -14.28 -10.12
N LEU A 129 6.76 -14.17 -9.03
CA LEU A 129 6.90 -15.05 -7.86
C LEU A 129 6.54 -16.49 -8.19
N LEU A 130 5.46 -16.74 -8.91
CA LEU A 130 5.07 -18.09 -9.34
C LEU A 130 6.07 -18.70 -10.32
N GLN A 131 6.71 -17.89 -11.16
CA GLN A 131 7.76 -18.32 -12.10
C GLN A 131 9.15 -18.41 -11.46
N LYS A 132 9.28 -18.09 -10.16
CA LYS A 132 10.57 -18.04 -9.43
C LYS A 132 11.57 -17.04 -10.04
N LYS A 133 11.09 -15.97 -10.64
CA LYS A 133 11.87 -14.91 -11.29
C LYS A 133 11.96 -13.63 -10.44
N SER A 134 11.42 -13.63 -9.24
CA SER A 134 11.48 -12.47 -8.34
C SER A 134 12.82 -12.41 -7.63
N SER A 135 13.37 -11.20 -7.51
CA SER A 135 14.60 -10.92 -6.75
C SER A 135 14.36 -10.69 -5.25
N PHE A 136 13.10 -10.71 -4.79
CA PHE A 136 12.81 -10.66 -3.35
C PHE A 136 13.35 -11.89 -2.62
N ASP A 137 13.91 -11.67 -1.43
CA ASP A 137 14.37 -12.72 -0.51
C ASP A 137 13.25 -13.71 -0.16
N GLU A 138 13.65 -14.91 0.27
CA GLU A 138 12.72 -15.99 0.59
C GLU A 138 11.77 -15.63 1.73
N SER A 139 12.29 -14.94 2.77
CA SER A 139 11.49 -14.46 3.89
C SER A 139 10.46 -13.39 3.47
N VAL A 140 10.79 -12.51 2.51
CA VAL A 140 9.83 -11.55 1.94
C VAL A 140 8.78 -12.27 1.09
N ARG A 141 9.19 -13.28 0.30
CA ARG A 141 8.25 -14.12 -0.47
C ARG A 141 7.32 -14.92 0.43
N TYR A 142 7.80 -15.37 1.59
CA TYR A 142 6.99 -16.03 2.61
C TYR A 142 5.82 -15.13 3.04
N ILE A 143 6.09 -13.88 3.42
CA ILE A 143 5.04 -12.92 3.78
C ILE A 143 4.01 -12.79 2.66
N TYR A 144 4.46 -12.59 1.41
CA TYR A 144 3.58 -12.44 0.26
C TYR A 144 2.60 -13.62 0.10
N PHE A 145 3.11 -14.86 0.16
CA PHE A 145 2.26 -16.03 0.00
C PHE A 145 1.36 -16.27 1.20
N LYS A 146 1.82 -15.99 2.42
CA LYS A 146 1.00 -16.10 3.62
C LYS A 146 -0.19 -15.13 3.59
N GLN A 147 -0.02 -13.92 3.09
CA GLN A 147 -1.13 -12.98 2.88
C GLN A 147 -2.21 -13.56 1.95
N LEU A 148 -1.82 -14.22 0.86
CA LEU A 148 -2.77 -14.85 -0.06
C LEU A 148 -3.42 -16.11 0.53
N GLU A 149 -2.68 -16.87 1.31
CA GLU A 149 -3.18 -18.08 1.98
C GLU A 149 -4.23 -17.75 3.06
N GLU A 150 -4.09 -16.62 3.76
CA GLU A 150 -5.05 -16.18 4.78
C GLU A 150 -6.39 -15.68 4.21
N ALA A 151 -6.37 -15.13 3.00
CA ALA A 151 -7.53 -14.43 2.44
C ALA A 151 -8.66 -15.39 2.04
N GLU A 152 -9.90 -14.99 2.26
CA GLU A 152 -11.08 -15.62 1.66
C GLU A 152 -11.35 -15.05 0.26
N ILE A 153 -11.08 -13.75 0.07
CA ILE A 153 -11.22 -13.05 -1.21
C ILE A 153 -9.83 -12.61 -1.67
N VAL A 154 -9.38 -13.14 -2.79
CA VAL A 154 -8.12 -12.76 -3.44
C VAL A 154 -8.42 -11.88 -4.64
N VAL A 155 -7.92 -10.64 -4.59
CA VAL A 155 -8.09 -9.66 -5.66
C VAL A 155 -6.78 -9.57 -6.45
N ILE A 156 -6.78 -10.12 -7.66
CA ILE A 156 -5.68 -10.02 -8.62
C ILE A 156 -5.80 -8.67 -9.29
N SER A 157 -4.99 -7.73 -8.85
CA SER A 157 -5.06 -6.33 -9.25
C SER A 157 -4.17 -6.00 -10.44
N LYS A 158 -4.42 -4.84 -11.06
CA LYS A 158 -3.62 -4.28 -12.16
C LYS A 158 -3.57 -5.17 -13.40
N ILE A 159 -4.65 -5.84 -13.69
CA ILE A 159 -4.77 -6.73 -14.85
C ILE A 159 -4.63 -5.98 -16.19
N ASP A 160 -4.86 -4.68 -16.18
CA ASP A 160 -4.65 -3.75 -17.29
C ASP A 160 -3.17 -3.54 -17.66
N LEU A 161 -2.24 -3.97 -16.81
CA LEU A 161 -0.81 -3.82 -17.01
C LEU A 161 -0.11 -5.07 -17.58
N ILE A 162 -0.89 -6.07 -18.01
CA ILE A 162 -0.38 -7.24 -18.73
C ILE A 162 -1.25 -7.51 -19.95
N ASP A 163 -0.69 -8.20 -20.94
CA ASP A 163 -1.42 -8.60 -22.13
C ASP A 163 -2.45 -9.70 -21.87
N ALA A 164 -3.43 -9.83 -22.77
CA ALA A 164 -4.55 -10.75 -22.62
C ALA A 164 -4.11 -12.23 -22.49
N ASN A 165 -3.08 -12.66 -23.24
CA ASN A 165 -2.59 -14.03 -23.19
C ASN A 165 -1.94 -14.31 -21.82
N SER A 166 -1.08 -13.40 -21.35
CA SER A 166 -0.49 -13.46 -20.01
C SER A 166 -1.55 -13.48 -18.91
N LEU A 167 -2.62 -12.71 -19.07
CA LEU A 167 -3.72 -12.71 -18.10
C LEU A 167 -4.43 -14.06 -18.06
N GLU A 168 -4.70 -14.67 -19.20
CA GLU A 168 -5.37 -15.98 -19.28
C GLU A 168 -4.52 -17.10 -18.67
N GLU A 169 -3.21 -17.11 -18.95
CA GLU A 169 -2.26 -18.03 -18.29
C GLU A 169 -2.29 -17.86 -16.77
N MET A 170 -2.27 -16.61 -16.29
CA MET A 170 -2.31 -16.31 -14.86
C MET A 170 -3.62 -16.75 -14.23
N LYS A 171 -4.77 -16.56 -14.89
CA LYS A 171 -6.06 -17.05 -14.38
C LYS A 171 -6.03 -18.54 -14.15
N GLN A 172 -5.58 -19.33 -15.14
CA GLN A 172 -5.50 -20.79 -15.01
C GLN A 172 -4.62 -21.23 -13.84
N LEU A 173 -3.46 -20.58 -13.65
CA LEU A 173 -2.55 -20.88 -12.53
C LEU A 173 -3.17 -20.53 -11.17
N ILE A 174 -3.80 -19.35 -11.08
CA ILE A 174 -4.40 -18.84 -9.85
C ILE A 174 -5.65 -19.65 -9.49
N ASP A 175 -6.51 -19.93 -10.45
CA ASP A 175 -7.74 -20.70 -10.24
C ASP A 175 -7.44 -22.13 -9.77
N LYS A 176 -6.33 -22.71 -10.25
CA LYS A 176 -5.86 -24.02 -9.75
C LYS A 176 -5.27 -23.93 -8.34
N ARG A 177 -4.46 -22.89 -8.05
CA ARG A 177 -3.74 -22.77 -6.77
C ARG A 177 -4.63 -22.35 -5.61
N TYR A 178 -5.62 -21.50 -5.88
CA TYR A 178 -6.52 -20.91 -4.88
C TYR A 178 -7.98 -21.23 -5.20
N SER A 179 -8.25 -22.51 -5.56
CA SER A 179 -9.58 -22.99 -5.98
C SER A 179 -10.65 -22.87 -4.88
N ASP A 180 -10.21 -22.87 -3.62
CA ASP A 180 -11.03 -22.74 -2.42
C ASP A 180 -11.40 -21.27 -2.08
N LYS A 181 -10.86 -20.30 -2.81
CA LYS A 181 -11.01 -18.87 -2.53
C LYS A 181 -11.88 -18.17 -3.58
N ILE A 182 -12.50 -17.08 -3.19
CA ILE A 182 -13.13 -16.15 -4.13
C ILE A 182 -12.03 -15.35 -4.82
N ARG A 183 -11.97 -15.43 -6.15
CA ARG A 183 -10.96 -14.76 -6.96
C ARG A 183 -11.60 -13.68 -7.80
N LEU A 184 -11.06 -12.46 -7.71
CA LEU A 184 -11.46 -11.32 -8.53
C LEU A 184 -10.26 -10.84 -9.35
N TYR A 185 -10.50 -10.57 -10.62
CA TYR A 185 -9.51 -10.02 -11.54
C TYR A 185 -9.88 -8.56 -11.80
N GLN A 186 -9.04 -7.63 -11.33
CA GLN A 186 -9.44 -6.24 -11.17
C GLN A 186 -8.47 -5.24 -11.79
N ASN A 187 -9.00 -4.37 -12.64
CA ASN A 187 -8.47 -3.04 -12.88
C ASN A 187 -9.17 -2.07 -11.92
N SER A 188 -8.45 -1.48 -10.97
CA SER A 188 -9.04 -0.59 -9.97
C SER A 188 -9.52 0.75 -10.54
N PHE A 189 -9.19 1.09 -11.78
CA PHE A 189 -9.71 2.25 -12.50
C PHE A 189 -11.00 1.95 -13.29
N ASP A 190 -11.36 0.68 -13.43
CA ASP A 190 -12.62 0.27 -14.03
C ASP A 190 -13.74 0.23 -12.99
N THR A 191 -14.74 1.08 -13.18
CA THR A 191 -15.90 1.19 -12.30
C THR A 191 -16.67 -0.13 -12.18
N ALA A 192 -16.75 -0.94 -13.24
CA ALA A 192 -17.45 -2.23 -13.20
C ALA A 192 -16.72 -3.22 -12.29
N ASN A 193 -15.39 -3.24 -12.34
CA ASN A 193 -14.57 -4.08 -11.46
C ASN A 193 -14.70 -3.65 -9.98
N ILE A 194 -14.70 -2.34 -9.70
CA ILE A 194 -14.91 -1.84 -8.34
C ILE A 194 -16.31 -2.20 -7.82
N ARG A 195 -17.35 -2.07 -8.63
CA ARG A 195 -18.71 -2.46 -8.24
C ARG A 195 -18.83 -3.96 -7.99
N GLN A 196 -18.19 -4.79 -8.81
CA GLN A 196 -18.15 -6.23 -8.61
C GLN A 196 -17.49 -6.57 -7.25
N TRP A 197 -16.33 -5.97 -6.95
CA TRP A 197 -15.65 -6.16 -5.68
C TRP A 197 -16.52 -5.74 -4.50
N LEU A 198 -17.15 -4.55 -4.54
CA LEU A 198 -18.07 -4.08 -3.50
C LEU A 198 -19.25 -5.05 -3.30
N THR A 199 -19.81 -5.59 -4.37
CA THR A 199 -20.89 -6.58 -4.29
C THR A 199 -20.43 -7.86 -3.59
N VAL A 200 -19.21 -8.33 -3.87
CA VAL A 200 -18.65 -9.51 -3.20
C VAL A 200 -18.43 -9.22 -1.70
N LEU A 201 -17.86 -8.06 -1.37
CA LEU A 201 -17.67 -7.66 0.03
C LEU A 201 -19.00 -7.60 0.81
N ASP A 202 -20.05 -7.08 0.20
CA ASP A 202 -21.37 -6.99 0.84
C ASP A 202 -22.00 -8.36 1.14
N ASN A 203 -21.66 -9.39 0.38
CA ASN A 203 -22.27 -10.71 0.45
C ASN A 203 -21.41 -11.80 1.12
N GLN A 204 -20.17 -11.49 1.49
CA GLN A 204 -19.20 -12.47 2.01
C GLN A 204 -18.57 -12.01 3.34
N PRO A 205 -19.38 -11.86 4.41
CA PRO A 205 -18.81 -11.55 5.72
C PRO A 205 -18.03 -12.76 6.27
N VAL A 206 -16.89 -12.47 6.90
CA VAL A 206 -16.11 -13.49 7.62
C VAL A 206 -16.88 -13.90 8.87
N THR A 207 -17.20 -15.17 8.99
CA THR A 207 -18.00 -15.67 10.11
C THR A 207 -17.22 -16.61 11.04
N ASN A 208 -16.32 -17.40 10.48
CA ASN A 208 -15.50 -18.35 11.24
C ASN A 208 -14.13 -18.53 10.55
N PRO A 209 -13.24 -17.52 10.63
CA PRO A 209 -11.97 -17.57 9.94
C PRO A 209 -11.01 -18.54 10.62
N SER A 210 -10.37 -19.40 9.84
CA SER A 210 -9.27 -20.25 10.31
C SER A 210 -7.95 -19.50 10.30
N SER A 211 -7.21 -19.57 11.42
CA SER A 211 -5.88 -18.97 11.50
C SER A 211 -4.83 -19.89 10.85
N LEU A 212 -3.82 -19.29 10.22
CA LEU A 212 -2.71 -20.03 9.66
C LEU A 212 -1.58 -20.23 10.69
N PRO A 213 -0.81 -21.31 10.59
CA PRO A 213 0.48 -21.40 11.27
C PRO A 213 1.46 -20.43 10.60
N ILE A 214 1.83 -19.38 11.33
CA ILE A 214 2.81 -18.39 10.88
C ILE A 214 4.11 -18.60 11.66
N ASP A 215 5.20 -18.76 10.92
CA ASP A 215 6.55 -18.72 11.46
C ASP A 215 6.98 -17.26 11.65
N TYR A 216 7.00 -16.81 12.89
CA TYR A 216 7.31 -15.43 13.25
C TYR A 216 8.80 -15.09 13.08
N GLU A 217 9.71 -16.08 13.06
CA GLU A 217 11.12 -15.83 12.78
C GLU A 217 11.30 -15.45 11.31
N ILE A 218 10.74 -16.25 10.40
CA ILE A 218 10.76 -15.96 8.95
C ILE A 218 9.99 -14.67 8.65
N TYR A 219 8.84 -14.46 9.31
CA TYR A 219 8.04 -13.24 9.14
C TYR A 219 8.81 -11.98 9.56
N GLY A 220 9.41 -11.99 10.77
CA GLY A 220 10.19 -10.87 11.28
C GLY A 220 11.44 -10.60 10.43
N GLU A 221 12.13 -11.66 9.95
CA GLU A 221 13.23 -11.52 9.02
C GLU A 221 12.78 -10.83 7.72
N GLY A 222 11.65 -11.26 7.14
CA GLY A 222 11.13 -10.69 5.90
C GLY A 222 10.76 -9.21 6.02
N GLU A 223 10.17 -8.78 7.15
CA GLU A 223 9.92 -7.37 7.42
C GLU A 223 11.24 -6.58 7.56
N ALA A 224 12.23 -7.12 8.26
CA ALA A 224 13.53 -6.48 8.48
C ALA A 224 14.36 -6.34 7.19
N LYS A 225 14.09 -7.12 6.13
CA LYS A 225 14.74 -6.94 4.82
C LYS A 225 14.30 -5.69 4.06
N LEU A 226 13.18 -5.09 4.44
CA LEU A 226 12.62 -3.93 3.77
C LEU A 226 13.04 -2.65 4.49
N ALA A 227 13.91 -1.84 3.88
CA ALA A 227 14.19 -0.48 4.33
C ALA A 227 12.97 0.41 4.11
N TRP A 228 12.65 1.19 5.12
CA TRP A 228 11.59 2.20 5.12
C TRP A 228 12.21 3.58 5.13
N HIS A 229 11.81 4.43 4.18
CA HIS A 229 12.30 5.78 4.07
C HIS A 229 11.14 6.73 3.80
N ASP A 230 10.93 7.66 4.72
CA ASP A 230 9.91 8.70 4.65
C ASP A 230 10.60 10.06 4.68
N GLN A 231 10.31 10.92 3.70
CA GLN A 231 10.96 12.22 3.61
C GLN A 231 10.02 13.24 3.01
N GLN A 232 9.96 14.42 3.65
CA GLN A 232 9.26 15.58 3.13
C GLN A 232 10.26 16.62 2.65
N LEU A 233 10.09 17.07 1.42
CA LEU A 233 10.97 18.03 0.76
C LEU A 233 10.19 19.26 0.29
N GLU A 234 10.87 20.38 0.25
CA GLU A 234 10.46 21.59 -0.47
C GLU A 234 11.52 21.94 -1.49
N ILE A 235 11.16 21.92 -2.76
CA ILE A 235 12.02 22.26 -3.89
C ILE A 235 11.79 23.73 -4.23
N GLN A 236 12.84 24.55 -4.19
CA GLN A 236 12.81 25.98 -4.49
C GLN A 236 13.68 26.29 -5.70
N SER A 237 13.15 27.02 -6.68
CA SER A 237 13.86 27.39 -7.90
C SER A 237 13.61 28.84 -8.30
N MET A 238 14.69 29.60 -8.48
CA MET A 238 14.64 30.95 -9.02
C MET A 238 14.32 30.98 -10.53
N SER A 239 14.52 29.85 -11.22
CA SER A 239 14.25 29.71 -12.67
C SER A 239 12.84 29.23 -12.98
N TYR A 240 11.94 29.19 -11.99
CA TYR A 240 10.55 28.74 -12.13
C TYR A 240 10.42 27.31 -12.69
N ASN A 241 11.39 26.43 -12.41
CA ASN A 241 11.43 25.05 -12.87
C ASN A 241 11.30 24.02 -11.72
N ALA A 242 10.70 24.39 -10.58
CA ALA A 242 10.59 23.52 -9.43
C ALA A 242 9.82 22.20 -9.73
N ALA A 243 8.78 22.23 -10.58
CA ALA A 243 8.08 21.03 -11.03
C ALA A 243 8.98 20.09 -11.85
N GLN A 244 9.79 20.65 -12.77
CA GLN A 244 10.75 19.89 -13.58
C GLN A 244 11.87 19.31 -12.72
N ALA A 245 12.36 20.06 -11.72
CA ALA A 245 13.33 19.58 -10.75
C ALA A 245 12.75 18.42 -9.92
N THR A 246 11.49 18.52 -9.48
CA THR A 246 10.79 17.44 -8.78
C THR A 246 10.68 16.18 -9.62
N ASN A 247 10.33 16.32 -10.90
CA ASN A 247 10.33 15.20 -11.87
C ASN A 247 11.71 14.57 -12.00
N GLY A 248 12.72 15.41 -12.14
CA GLY A 248 14.12 14.99 -12.21
C GLY A 248 14.52 14.18 -10.99
N LEU A 249 14.18 14.65 -9.79
CA LEU A 249 14.47 13.98 -8.52
C LEU A 249 13.80 12.59 -8.45
N ILE A 250 12.50 12.51 -8.72
CA ILE A 250 11.76 11.24 -8.74
C ILE A 250 12.41 10.24 -9.69
N LYS A 251 12.75 10.70 -10.89
CA LYS A 251 13.41 9.89 -11.92
C LYS A 251 14.78 9.40 -11.46
N THR A 252 15.60 10.29 -10.88
CA THR A 252 16.96 9.95 -10.42
C THR A 252 16.90 8.94 -9.27
N ILE A 253 15.99 9.10 -8.29
CA ILE A 253 15.81 8.13 -7.21
C ILE A 253 15.44 6.76 -7.78
N SER A 254 14.43 6.71 -8.65
CA SER A 254 13.98 5.46 -9.27
C SER A 254 15.09 4.77 -10.06
N GLN A 255 15.83 5.54 -10.87
CA GLN A 255 16.93 5.02 -11.67
C GLN A 255 18.08 4.46 -10.82
N LYS A 256 18.45 5.14 -9.72
CA LYS A 256 19.50 4.66 -8.80
C LYS A 256 19.09 3.36 -8.09
N ILE A 257 17.84 3.25 -7.62
CA ILE A 257 17.35 2.03 -6.99
C ILE A 257 17.36 0.88 -8.01
N HIS A 258 16.91 1.15 -9.23
CA HIS A 258 16.85 0.16 -10.29
C HIS A 258 18.23 -0.28 -10.79
N PHE A 259 19.17 0.65 -10.95
CA PHE A 259 20.54 0.37 -11.36
C PHE A 259 21.27 -0.58 -10.38
N ASN A 260 20.95 -0.48 -9.09
CA ASN A 260 21.48 -1.37 -8.05
C ASN A 260 20.64 -2.66 -7.88
N GLU A 261 19.66 -2.90 -8.74
CA GLU A 261 18.80 -4.07 -8.73
C GLU A 261 18.06 -4.33 -7.39
N TYR A 262 17.85 -3.28 -6.58
CA TYR A 262 17.14 -3.41 -5.32
C TYR A 262 15.63 -3.63 -5.56
N PRO A 263 15.05 -4.73 -5.03
CA PRO A 263 13.62 -5.00 -5.19
C PRO A 263 12.76 -3.91 -4.51
N ILE A 264 11.87 -3.30 -5.30
CA ILE A 264 10.97 -2.24 -4.83
C ILE A 264 9.66 -2.85 -4.36
N GLY A 265 9.37 -2.78 -3.07
CA GLY A 265 8.03 -3.06 -2.55
C GLY A 265 7.05 -1.97 -3.01
N HIS A 266 7.31 -0.72 -2.63
CA HIS A 266 6.72 0.46 -3.26
C HIS A 266 7.63 1.68 -3.15
N LEU A 267 7.45 2.60 -4.09
CA LEU A 267 8.06 3.91 -4.10
C LEU A 267 6.95 4.91 -4.44
N LYS A 268 6.46 5.64 -3.43
CA LYS A 268 5.35 6.57 -3.55
C LYS A 268 5.85 7.99 -3.38
N PHE A 269 5.31 8.87 -4.23
CA PHE A 269 5.55 10.30 -4.18
C PHE A 269 4.21 11.03 -4.19
N LEU A 270 4.07 12.06 -3.36
CA LEU A 270 2.93 12.97 -3.39
C LEU A 270 3.44 14.39 -3.63
N LEU A 271 3.06 14.94 -4.77
CA LEU A 271 3.44 16.28 -5.20
C LEU A 271 2.37 17.27 -4.75
N ASN A 272 2.76 18.28 -3.99
CA ASN A 272 1.90 19.37 -3.47
C ASN A 272 0.62 18.90 -2.76
N GLY A 273 0.62 17.69 -2.19
CA GLY A 273 -0.57 17.11 -1.56
C GLY A 273 -1.65 16.59 -2.53
N GLU A 274 -1.47 16.76 -3.83
CA GLU A 274 -2.52 16.51 -4.84
C GLU A 274 -2.21 15.34 -5.75
N LYS A 275 -1.01 15.29 -6.32
CA LYS A 275 -0.65 14.33 -7.35
C LYS A 275 0.21 13.20 -6.80
N LYS A 276 -0.38 12.02 -6.73
CA LYS A 276 0.32 10.79 -6.34
C LYS A 276 0.98 10.12 -7.55
N ILE A 277 2.26 9.78 -7.40
CA ILE A 277 3.02 8.91 -8.29
C ILE A 277 3.41 7.67 -7.50
N SER A 278 3.16 6.50 -8.04
CA SER A 278 3.48 5.24 -7.37
C SER A 278 4.23 4.32 -8.32
N LEU A 279 5.44 3.97 -7.93
CA LEU A 279 6.28 3.01 -8.63
C LEU A 279 6.32 1.72 -7.81
N THR A 280 6.26 0.61 -8.50
CA THR A 280 6.38 -0.72 -7.92
C THR A 280 7.49 -1.48 -8.64
N TYR A 281 7.62 -2.73 -8.33
CA TYR A 281 8.64 -3.64 -8.81
C TYR A 281 8.98 -3.57 -10.33
N THR A 282 8.01 -3.23 -11.18
CA THR A 282 8.25 -3.05 -12.62
C THR A 282 8.44 -1.59 -12.96
N PRO A 283 9.53 -1.20 -13.64
CA PRO A 283 9.72 0.17 -14.07
C PRO A 283 8.65 0.54 -15.10
N GLN A 284 7.80 1.48 -14.74
CA GLN A 284 6.91 2.13 -15.70
C GLN A 284 7.64 3.35 -16.24
N GLN A 285 8.24 3.25 -17.39
CA GLN A 285 8.91 4.36 -18.07
C GLN A 285 7.96 5.51 -18.42
N GLU A 286 6.67 5.23 -18.56
CA GLU A 286 5.65 6.16 -19.05
C GLU A 286 5.10 7.16 -18.00
N LEU A 287 5.29 6.91 -16.71
CA LEU A 287 4.72 7.76 -15.65
C LEU A 287 5.46 9.08 -15.42
N PHE A 288 6.65 9.24 -16.01
CA PHE A 288 7.48 10.43 -15.81
C PHE A 288 7.09 11.64 -16.65
N ASP A 289 6.29 11.45 -17.72
CA ASP A 289 5.92 12.52 -18.64
C ASP A 289 4.69 13.34 -18.21
N THR A 290 4.07 12.98 -17.10
CA THR A 290 2.76 13.54 -16.71
C THR A 290 2.77 14.62 -15.63
N ILE A 291 3.93 15.02 -15.10
CA ILE A 291 3.97 16.24 -14.29
C ILE A 291 3.99 17.41 -15.26
N ALA A 292 2.83 18.10 -15.38
CA ALA A 292 2.69 19.24 -16.28
C ALA A 292 3.81 20.26 -16.06
N ASP A 293 4.31 20.85 -17.15
CA ASP A 293 5.25 21.98 -17.20
C ASP A 293 4.65 23.26 -16.61
N LYS A 294 4.18 23.18 -15.35
CA LYS A 294 3.77 24.38 -14.62
C LYS A 294 5.04 25.14 -14.20
N LYS A 295 5.21 26.34 -14.72
CA LYS A 295 6.22 27.26 -14.24
C LYS A 295 5.89 27.65 -12.80
N ASN A 296 6.66 27.14 -11.85
CA ASN A 296 6.54 27.47 -10.43
C ASN A 296 7.93 27.56 -9.79
N ASN A 297 8.03 28.42 -8.78
CA ASN A 297 9.27 28.64 -8.04
C ASN A 297 9.38 27.72 -6.82
N SER A 298 8.33 27.03 -6.45
CA SER A 298 8.32 26.10 -5.32
C SER A 298 7.45 24.87 -5.61
N ALA A 299 7.84 23.72 -5.08
CA ALA A 299 7.07 22.48 -5.08
C ALA A 299 7.33 21.68 -3.81
N GLY A 300 6.28 21.15 -3.21
CA GLY A 300 6.37 20.20 -2.09
C GLY A 300 6.39 18.76 -2.59
N LEU A 301 7.22 17.92 -2.00
CA LEU A 301 7.29 16.49 -2.31
C LEU A 301 7.33 15.67 -1.04
N LEU A 302 6.39 14.72 -0.89
CA LEU A 302 6.44 13.68 0.12
C LEU A 302 6.86 12.36 -0.53
N ILE A 303 7.81 11.66 0.08
CA ILE A 303 8.38 10.39 -0.38
C ILE A 303 8.07 9.33 0.67
N ASN A 304 7.48 8.21 0.26
CA ASN A 304 7.44 6.98 1.04
C ASN A 304 8.03 5.84 0.18
N ALA A 305 9.21 5.35 0.57
CA ALA A 305 9.91 4.27 -0.10
C ALA A 305 10.01 3.04 0.79
N ARG A 306 9.73 1.87 0.23
CA ARG A 306 9.86 0.56 0.86
C ARG A 306 10.61 -0.34 -0.11
N VAL A 307 11.89 -0.56 0.16
CA VAL A 307 12.83 -1.18 -0.77
C VAL A 307 13.64 -2.25 -0.03
N GLN A 308 13.87 -3.40 -0.66
CA GLN A 308 14.70 -4.44 -0.06
C GLN A 308 16.17 -4.05 -0.15
N THR A 309 16.62 -3.32 0.86
CA THR A 309 18.01 -2.87 1.08
C THR A 309 18.17 -2.41 2.54
N SER A 310 19.31 -1.85 2.94
CA SER A 310 19.45 -1.23 4.26
C SER A 310 18.90 0.20 4.30
N PRO A 311 18.45 0.70 5.46
CA PRO A 311 18.00 2.08 5.63
C PRO A 311 19.07 3.10 5.24
N GLU A 312 20.33 2.82 5.59
CA GLU A 312 21.48 3.67 5.28
C GLU A 312 21.69 3.78 3.77
N THR A 313 21.63 2.65 3.06
CA THR A 313 21.76 2.60 1.60
C THR A 313 20.64 3.38 0.92
N LEU A 314 19.40 3.17 1.34
CA LEU A 314 18.25 3.87 0.75
C LEU A 314 18.32 5.38 1.02
N SER A 315 18.68 5.78 2.24
CA SER A 315 18.89 7.18 2.61
C SER A 315 20.01 7.83 1.81
N HIS A 316 21.11 7.10 1.58
CA HIS A 316 22.24 7.57 0.77
C HIS A 316 21.80 7.81 -0.68
N ILE A 317 21.09 6.86 -1.30
CA ILE A 317 20.55 6.98 -2.66
C ILE A 317 19.69 8.25 -2.82
N VAL A 318 18.78 8.50 -1.87
CA VAL A 318 17.91 9.68 -1.91
C VAL A 318 18.73 10.96 -1.73
N SER A 319 19.70 10.97 -0.82
CA SER A 319 20.56 12.13 -0.57
C SER A 319 21.43 12.48 -1.78
N GLU A 320 21.97 11.48 -2.47
CA GLU A 320 22.71 11.70 -3.72
C GLU A 320 21.81 12.24 -4.83
N ALA A 321 20.61 11.66 -4.98
CA ALA A 321 19.64 12.12 -5.96
C ALA A 321 19.24 13.59 -5.73
N ILE A 322 19.13 14.02 -4.47
CA ILE A 322 18.89 15.42 -4.09
C ILE A 322 20.03 16.30 -4.60
N LYS A 323 21.29 15.96 -4.28
CA LYS A 323 22.47 16.75 -4.69
C LYS A 323 22.59 16.86 -6.20
N GLU A 324 22.41 15.77 -6.92
CA GLU A 324 22.44 15.74 -8.40
C GLU A 324 21.34 16.62 -9.00
N THR A 325 20.14 16.58 -8.40
CA THR A 325 19.00 17.39 -8.84
C THR A 325 19.24 18.88 -8.61
N GLU A 326 19.77 19.27 -7.44
CA GLU A 326 20.13 20.66 -7.15
C GLU A 326 21.12 21.24 -8.18
N ILE A 327 22.15 20.47 -8.52
CA ILE A 327 23.15 20.87 -9.53
C ILE A 327 22.50 20.99 -10.91
N LYS A 328 21.78 19.95 -11.33
CA LYS A 328 21.22 19.85 -12.69
C LYS A 328 20.18 20.92 -12.99
N PHE A 329 19.33 21.25 -12.01
CA PHE A 329 18.22 22.19 -12.20
C PHE A 329 18.48 23.58 -11.61
N ASN A 330 19.65 23.81 -11.05
CA ASN A 330 20.00 25.04 -10.33
C ASN A 330 18.90 25.44 -9.34
N CYS A 331 18.54 24.51 -8.46
CA CYS A 331 17.50 24.66 -7.45
C CYS A 331 18.04 24.32 -6.06
N LYS A 332 17.28 24.66 -5.02
CA LYS A 332 17.56 24.29 -3.64
C LYS A 332 16.48 23.35 -3.12
N ILE A 333 16.89 22.26 -2.48
CA ILE A 333 15.98 21.27 -1.91
C ILE A 333 16.12 21.25 -0.39
N LEU A 334 15.06 21.66 0.29
CA LEU A 334 15.01 21.74 1.75
C LEU A 334 14.35 20.48 2.30
N VAL A 335 15.04 19.77 3.18
CA VAL A 335 14.49 18.64 3.92
C VAL A 335 13.67 19.17 5.09
N LYS A 336 12.37 18.89 5.11
CA LYS A 336 11.44 19.29 6.19
C LYS A 336 11.32 18.22 7.28
N SER A 337 11.30 16.95 6.86
CA SER A 337 11.32 15.80 7.76
C SER A 337 11.99 14.62 7.07
N HIS A 338 12.57 13.72 7.85
CA HIS A 338 13.25 12.53 7.38
C HIS A 338 13.19 11.44 8.44
N ALA A 339 12.85 10.22 8.01
CA ALA A 339 13.02 9.00 8.77
C ALA A 339 13.47 7.87 7.85
N SER A 340 14.41 7.08 8.29
CA SER A 340 14.86 5.87 7.58
C SER A 340 15.13 4.79 8.62
N PHE A 341 14.43 3.64 8.49
CA PHE A 341 14.48 2.58 9.50
C PHE A 341 14.12 1.22 8.89
N GLN A 342 14.34 0.18 9.65
CA GLN A 342 13.78 -1.15 9.42
C GLN A 342 12.62 -1.39 10.38
N PRO A 343 11.54 -2.08 9.94
CA PRO A 343 10.48 -2.51 10.85
C PRO A 343 11.03 -3.31 12.02
N GLY A 344 10.45 -3.10 13.19
CA GLY A 344 10.72 -3.95 14.34
C GLY A 344 10.10 -5.33 14.19
N TYR A 345 10.58 -6.28 15.01
CA TYR A 345 10.00 -7.63 15.06
C TYR A 345 8.50 -7.56 15.41
N PRO A 346 7.61 -8.25 14.67
CA PRO A 346 6.17 -8.19 14.89
C PRO A 346 5.79 -8.77 16.27
N LYS A 347 5.09 -7.96 17.08
CA LYS A 347 4.62 -8.32 18.42
C LYS A 347 3.13 -7.99 18.52
N PRO A 348 2.24 -8.88 18.05
CA PRO A 348 0.80 -8.58 18.05
C PRO A 348 0.27 -8.42 19.47
N ALA A 349 -0.61 -7.40 19.65
CA ALA A 349 -1.29 -7.15 20.92
C ALA A 349 -2.22 -8.32 21.30
N TYR A 350 -2.85 -8.91 20.31
CA TYR A 350 -3.68 -10.11 20.43
C TYR A 350 -3.33 -11.10 19.33
N ARG A 351 -3.36 -12.39 19.68
CA ARG A 351 -3.30 -13.49 18.73
C ARG A 351 -4.24 -14.60 19.18
N ILE A 352 -5.34 -14.77 18.44
CA ILE A 352 -6.36 -15.78 18.73
C ILE A 352 -6.27 -16.84 17.64
N THR A 353 -5.83 -18.03 18.01
CA THR A 353 -5.75 -19.20 17.12
C THR A 353 -6.97 -20.11 17.31
N ASP A 354 -7.11 -21.11 16.43
CA ASP A 354 -8.12 -22.18 16.56
C ASP A 354 -7.76 -23.11 17.70
#